data_f9142de2c8452f6bc842aa6166a7bc2e
#
_entry.id   f9142de2c8452f6bc842aa6166a7bc2e
#
_cell.length_a   1.000
_cell.length_b   1.000
_cell.length_c   1.000
_cell.angle_alpha   90.00
_cell.angle_beta   90.00
_cell.angle_gamma   90.00
#
_symmetry.space_group_name_H-M   'P 1'
#
loop_
_entity.id
_entity.type
_entity.pdbx_description
1 polymer ?
#
loop_
_entity_poly.entity_id
_entity_poly.type
_entity_poly.pdbx_seq_one_letter_code
_entity_poly.pdbx_strand_id
1 'polypeptide(L)'
;MQIYNKDGYFEVENVLATKLPFLLVCGGRGVGKTFSALKYVIDHDIKFVFLRRTQAQVDLISKQEFSPFTPIANYLGINIVSVPLSKYNTGFYKAEESEEGKLTPVGPCLGYSMALSTISNLRGFSAEDVTLMIFDEFIPERHERPIKAEAAAFFNAYETINRNRELQGRSPLQALLLSNSNDAGNPIFTEMKLISKVEMMKKKGQIYSLDYDRGIGIFMLDNSRISKAKAETALYKATAGSEFEEMALMNEFQEFKTDLIKPMPIKEYIPICHVGEITFFKHKSNGTYYCSTMLFGDPDMYGADENDLKRWYRKYNYLWTAYMRNKLFFEDATSEIIFNKYAN
;
A
#
# COMPACT_ATOMS: atom_id res chain seq x y z
N MET A 1 -5.98 0.81 21.39
CA MET A 1 -4.51 0.89 21.19
C MET A 1 -4.16 2.34 20.86
N GLN A 2 -3.12 2.88 21.44
CA GLN A 2 -2.63 4.23 21.11
C GLN A 2 -1.69 4.12 19.91
N ILE A 3 -1.99 4.88 18.83
CA ILE A 3 -1.19 4.88 17.60
C ILE A 3 -0.54 6.24 17.31
N TYR A 4 -0.80 7.23 18.18
CA TYR A 4 -0.19 8.55 18.11
C TYR A 4 0.48 8.87 19.43
N ASN A 5 1.62 9.55 19.37
CA ASN A 5 2.25 10.12 20.56
C ASN A 5 1.47 11.38 21.07
N LYS A 6 1.94 11.97 22.16
CA LYS A 6 1.33 13.16 22.78
C LYS A 6 1.27 14.38 21.83
N ASP A 7 2.16 14.45 20.85
CA ASP A 7 2.26 15.54 19.87
C ASP A 7 1.40 15.28 18.63
N GLY A 8 0.83 14.08 18.50
CA GLY A 8 -0.05 13.68 17.37
C GLY A 8 0.69 13.02 16.21
N TYR A 9 1.98 12.71 16.35
CA TYR A 9 2.72 11.93 15.35
C TYR A 9 2.48 10.44 15.54
N PHE A 10 2.52 9.72 14.42
CA PHE A 10 2.42 8.26 14.42
C PHE A 10 3.56 7.61 15.21
N GLU A 11 3.22 6.60 15.99
CA GLU A 11 4.14 5.83 16.81
C GLU A 11 4.04 4.36 16.46
N VAL A 12 5.11 3.85 15.84
CA VAL A 12 5.14 2.49 15.26
C VAL A 12 5.23 1.39 16.29
N GLU A 13 5.72 1.68 17.49
CA GLU A 13 6.01 0.70 18.54
C GLU A 13 4.80 -0.17 18.89
N ASN A 14 3.65 0.47 19.15
CA ASN A 14 2.42 -0.25 19.47
C ASN A 14 1.88 -1.07 18.30
N VAL A 15 2.16 -0.65 17.07
CA VAL A 15 1.79 -1.38 15.86
C VAL A 15 2.65 -2.63 15.72
N LEU A 16 3.96 -2.53 15.85
CA LEU A 16 4.89 -3.65 15.81
C LEU A 16 4.73 -4.60 17.02
N ALA A 17 4.32 -4.09 18.17
CA ALA A 17 4.03 -4.89 19.37
C ALA A 17 2.87 -5.88 19.17
N THR A 18 2.00 -5.70 18.18
CA THR A 18 0.95 -6.68 17.81
C THR A 18 1.52 -8.02 17.35
N LYS A 19 2.79 -8.05 16.91
CA LYS A 19 3.50 -9.21 16.36
C LYS A 19 2.84 -9.83 15.12
N LEU A 20 1.89 -9.12 14.50
CA LEU A 20 1.27 -9.59 13.24
C LEU A 20 2.29 -9.51 12.10
N PRO A 21 2.35 -10.52 11.22
CA PRO A 21 3.26 -10.55 10.07
C PRO A 21 3.07 -9.39 9.08
N PHE A 22 1.84 -8.97 8.84
CA PHE A 22 1.54 -7.92 7.86
C PHE A 22 0.84 -6.75 8.53
N LEU A 23 1.45 -5.58 8.47
CA LEU A 23 0.99 -4.34 9.10
C LEU A 23 0.89 -3.25 8.03
N LEU A 24 -0.34 -2.90 7.64
CA LEU A 24 -0.61 -1.90 6.62
C LEU A 24 -1.02 -0.59 7.28
N VAL A 25 -0.24 0.47 7.06
CA VAL A 25 -0.41 1.79 7.69
C VAL A 25 -0.61 2.84 6.61
N CYS A 26 -1.83 3.28 6.44
CA CYS A 26 -2.21 4.33 5.51
C CYS A 26 -2.53 5.62 6.23
N GLY A 27 -2.08 6.76 5.72
CA GLY A 27 -2.33 8.03 6.38
C GLY A 27 -1.74 9.23 5.67
N GLY A 28 -2.22 10.42 5.98
CA GLY A 28 -1.77 11.66 5.38
C GLY A 28 -0.27 11.88 5.42
N ARG A 29 0.21 12.77 4.56
CA ARG A 29 1.65 13.12 4.48
C ARG A 29 2.10 13.82 5.76
N GLY A 30 3.33 13.50 6.22
CA GLY A 30 4.01 14.18 7.31
C GLY A 30 3.48 13.87 8.71
N VAL A 31 2.67 12.81 8.88
CA VAL A 31 2.29 12.30 10.21
C VAL A 31 3.40 11.45 10.87
N GLY A 32 4.58 11.35 10.25
CA GLY A 32 5.77 10.73 10.85
C GLY A 32 5.91 9.22 10.61
N LYS A 33 5.20 8.62 9.66
CA LYS A 33 5.23 7.15 9.41
C LYS A 33 6.64 6.61 9.19
N THR A 34 7.32 7.09 8.16
CA THR A 34 8.69 6.66 7.80
C THR A 34 9.68 7.00 8.90
N PHE A 35 9.57 8.22 9.48
CA PHE A 35 10.43 8.64 10.59
C PHE A 35 10.31 7.71 11.80
N SER A 36 9.08 7.41 12.25
CA SER A 36 8.82 6.54 13.39
C SER A 36 9.36 5.12 13.15
N ALA A 37 9.14 4.57 11.94
CA ALA A 37 9.61 3.24 11.58
C ALA A 37 11.15 3.14 11.58
N LEU A 38 11.83 4.10 10.94
CA LEU A 38 13.29 4.11 10.84
C LEU A 38 13.96 4.46 12.18
N LYS A 39 13.35 5.38 12.96
CA LYS A 39 13.82 5.64 14.32
C LYS A 39 13.73 4.40 15.19
N TYR A 40 12.62 3.66 15.12
CA TYR A 40 12.40 2.44 15.91
C TYR A 40 13.47 1.38 15.63
N VAL A 41 13.83 1.13 14.36
CA VAL A 41 14.86 0.14 14.04
C VAL A 41 16.24 0.54 14.54
N ILE A 42 16.56 1.83 14.61
CA ILE A 42 17.82 2.34 15.16
C ILE A 42 17.84 2.24 16.67
N ASP A 43 16.77 2.67 17.35
CA ASP A 43 16.68 2.66 18.83
C ASP A 43 16.73 1.24 19.41
N HIS A 44 16.26 0.24 18.67
CA HIS A 44 16.15 -1.15 19.13
C HIS A 44 17.15 -2.10 18.45
N ASP A 45 18.11 -1.58 17.70
CA ASP A 45 19.12 -2.36 16.95
C ASP A 45 18.49 -3.47 16.09
N ILE A 46 17.34 -3.18 15.46
CA ILE A 46 16.62 -4.13 14.62
C ILE A 46 17.19 -4.13 13.21
N LYS A 47 17.63 -5.31 12.76
CA LYS A 47 18.04 -5.52 11.36
C LYS A 47 16.83 -5.50 10.46
N PHE A 48 16.86 -4.68 9.42
CA PHE A 48 15.72 -4.41 8.56
C PHE A 48 16.04 -4.40 7.07
N VAL A 49 14.99 -4.54 6.26
CA VAL A 49 14.99 -4.20 4.83
C VAL A 49 14.06 -3.00 4.63
N PHE A 50 14.59 -1.94 4.01
CA PHE A 50 13.84 -0.79 3.55
C PHE A 50 13.50 -0.97 2.07
N LEU A 51 12.25 -1.28 1.77
CA LEU A 51 11.78 -1.57 0.43
C LEU A 51 11.11 -0.33 -0.17
N ARG A 52 11.48 0.00 -1.40
CA ARG A 52 10.82 1.02 -2.24
C ARG A 52 10.26 0.35 -3.49
N ARG A 53 9.35 1.01 -4.20
CA ARG A 53 8.73 0.44 -5.39
C ARG A 53 9.71 0.27 -6.54
N THR A 54 10.49 1.29 -6.86
CA THR A 54 11.37 1.33 -8.06
C THR A 54 12.84 1.46 -7.72
N GLN A 55 13.70 0.99 -8.63
CA GLN A 55 15.15 1.14 -8.48
C GLN A 55 15.57 2.61 -8.46
N ALA A 56 14.94 3.47 -9.25
CA ALA A 56 15.23 4.90 -9.25
C ALA A 56 14.98 5.56 -7.87
N GLN A 57 13.94 5.10 -7.14
CA GLN A 57 13.69 5.56 -5.78
C GLN A 57 14.79 5.08 -4.82
N VAL A 58 15.26 3.83 -4.95
CA VAL A 58 16.37 3.32 -4.14
C VAL A 58 17.68 4.06 -4.45
N ASP A 59 17.97 4.29 -5.71
CA ASP A 59 19.19 5.01 -6.14
C ASP A 59 19.20 6.46 -5.60
N LEU A 60 18.03 7.10 -5.53
CA LEU A 60 17.89 8.45 -4.97
C LEU A 60 18.18 8.46 -3.46
N ILE A 61 17.51 7.59 -2.69
CA ILE A 61 17.66 7.57 -1.22
C ILE A 61 19.01 6.98 -0.76
N SER A 62 19.76 6.38 -1.67
CA SER A 62 21.13 5.92 -1.42
C SER A 62 22.17 7.03 -1.46
N LYS A 63 21.80 8.22 -1.96
CA LYS A 63 22.63 9.41 -1.87
C LYS A 63 22.45 10.07 -0.51
N GLN A 64 23.56 10.55 0.06
CA GLN A 64 23.55 11.10 1.43
C GLN A 64 22.56 12.27 1.59
N GLU A 65 22.47 13.16 0.60
CA GLU A 65 21.59 14.32 0.64
C GLU A 65 20.10 13.96 0.65
N PHE A 66 19.74 12.79 0.12
CA PHE A 66 18.37 12.30 0.01
C PHE A 66 18.08 11.10 0.92
N SER A 67 18.99 10.78 1.82
CA SER A 67 18.82 9.66 2.75
C SER A 67 17.61 9.86 3.66
N PRO A 68 16.72 8.87 3.79
CA PRO A 68 15.59 8.93 4.71
C PRO A 68 16.05 8.94 6.18
N PHE A 69 17.33 8.65 6.44
CA PHE A 69 17.92 8.71 7.77
C PHE A 69 18.41 10.10 8.17
N THR A 70 18.55 11.05 7.25
CA THR A 70 19.05 12.40 7.58
C THR A 70 18.24 13.07 8.71
N PRO A 71 16.89 13.07 8.70
CA PRO A 71 16.13 13.64 9.83
C PRO A 71 16.34 12.91 11.15
N ILE A 72 16.54 11.59 11.09
CA ILE A 72 16.73 10.73 12.27
C ILE A 72 18.14 10.92 12.83
N ALA A 73 19.14 10.95 11.96
CA ALA A 73 20.51 11.22 12.30
C ALA A 73 20.65 12.55 13.07
N ASN A 74 20.03 13.61 12.52
CA ASN A 74 19.99 14.93 13.16
C ASN A 74 19.27 14.89 14.52
N TYR A 75 18.15 14.14 14.62
CA TYR A 75 17.38 14.03 15.86
C TYR A 75 18.13 13.25 16.95
N LEU A 76 18.85 12.19 16.58
CA LEU A 76 19.59 11.33 17.51
C LEU A 76 21.04 11.80 17.75
N GLY A 77 21.55 12.77 16.99
CA GLY A 77 22.94 13.21 17.07
C GLY A 77 23.94 12.15 16.60
N ILE A 78 23.59 11.33 15.60
CA ILE A 78 24.43 10.28 15.03
C ILE A 78 24.60 10.49 13.53
N ASN A 79 25.63 9.89 12.94
CA ASN A 79 25.81 9.86 11.51
C ASN A 79 25.42 8.48 10.96
N ILE A 80 24.64 8.47 9.86
CA ILE A 80 24.29 7.26 9.12
C ILE A 80 24.62 7.48 7.66
N VAL A 81 25.32 6.53 7.05
CA VAL A 81 25.72 6.57 5.63
C VAL A 81 25.17 5.39 4.88
N SER A 82 24.93 5.61 3.59
CA SER A 82 24.52 4.61 2.61
C SER A 82 25.73 4.11 1.84
N VAL A 83 25.93 2.78 1.80
CA VAL A 83 27.03 2.13 1.06
C VAL A 83 26.44 1.20 0.02
N PRO A 84 26.66 1.41 -1.28
CA PRO A 84 26.25 0.46 -2.31
C PRO A 84 26.93 -0.90 -2.10
N LEU A 85 26.13 -1.96 -1.99
CA LEU A 85 26.61 -3.34 -1.84
C LEU A 85 26.58 -4.07 -3.19
N SER A 86 25.64 -3.72 -4.05
CA SER A 86 25.54 -4.17 -5.43
C SER A 86 24.80 -3.13 -6.28
N LYS A 87 24.58 -3.44 -7.57
CA LYS A 87 23.74 -2.61 -8.45
C LYS A 87 22.30 -2.43 -7.94
N TYR A 88 21.81 -3.35 -7.12
CA TYR A 88 20.39 -3.44 -6.76
C TYR A 88 20.11 -3.24 -5.27
N ASN A 89 21.13 -3.17 -4.43
CA ASN A 89 20.98 -2.99 -3.00
C ASN A 89 22.03 -2.08 -2.39
N THR A 90 21.65 -1.43 -1.31
CA THR A 90 22.48 -0.51 -0.52
C THR A 90 22.39 -0.92 0.93
N GLY A 91 23.51 -0.88 1.66
CA GLY A 91 23.55 -1.06 3.11
C GLY A 91 23.59 0.28 3.82
N PHE A 92 22.94 0.37 4.98
CA PHE A 92 23.01 1.52 5.89
C PHE A 92 23.94 1.21 7.07
N TYR A 93 24.79 2.16 7.41
CA TYR A 93 25.79 2.00 8.47
C TYR A 93 25.84 3.24 9.36
N LYS A 94 26.15 3.07 10.64
CA LYS A 94 26.62 4.20 11.44
C LYS A 94 27.94 4.70 10.85
N ALA A 95 28.25 5.98 11.01
CA ALA A 95 29.46 6.56 10.48
C ALA A 95 30.14 7.48 11.49
N GLU A 96 31.45 7.53 11.41
CA GLU A 96 32.28 8.52 12.09
C GLU A 96 32.71 9.60 11.10
N GLU A 97 32.74 10.83 11.58
CA GLU A 97 33.18 11.98 10.79
C GLU A 97 34.65 12.25 11.07
N SER A 98 35.48 12.29 10.01
CA SER A 98 36.87 12.68 10.13
C SER A 98 37.02 14.20 10.34
N GLU A 99 38.22 14.63 10.73
CA GLU A 99 38.55 16.07 10.87
C GLU A 99 38.31 16.87 9.56
N GLU A 100 38.33 16.19 8.41
CA GLU A 100 38.08 16.77 7.10
C GLU A 100 36.58 16.78 6.72
N GLY A 101 35.67 16.35 7.61
CA GLY A 101 34.21 16.27 7.37
C GLY A 101 33.79 15.08 6.53
N LYS A 102 34.65 14.08 6.32
CA LYS A 102 34.31 12.87 5.57
C LYS A 102 33.71 11.81 6.48
N LEU A 103 32.51 11.33 6.11
CA LEU A 103 31.84 10.25 6.80
C LEU A 103 32.37 8.89 6.38
N THR A 104 32.82 8.09 7.34
CA THR A 104 33.32 6.72 7.14
C THR A 104 32.43 5.73 7.86
N PRO A 105 31.90 4.68 7.17
CA PRO A 105 31.04 3.68 7.80
C PRO A 105 31.79 2.92 8.89
N VAL A 106 31.13 2.70 10.03
CA VAL A 106 31.66 1.95 11.17
C VAL A 106 30.64 0.94 11.71
N GLY A 107 31.14 -0.16 12.25
CA GLY A 107 30.31 -1.20 12.84
C GLY A 107 29.52 -2.05 11.83
N PRO A 108 28.52 -2.81 12.31
CA PRO A 108 27.71 -3.69 11.45
C PRO A 108 26.74 -2.92 10.57
N CYS A 109 26.35 -3.53 9.45
CA CYS A 109 25.27 -3.02 8.62
C CYS A 109 23.95 -2.98 9.42
N LEU A 110 23.31 -1.84 9.49
CA LEU A 110 22.04 -1.63 10.21
C LEU A 110 20.86 -2.26 9.46
N GLY A 111 20.85 -2.16 8.14
CA GLY A 111 19.80 -2.66 7.28
C GLY A 111 20.12 -2.45 5.82
N TYR A 112 19.23 -2.90 4.96
CA TYR A 112 19.41 -2.89 3.50
C TYR A 112 18.28 -2.08 2.85
N SER A 113 18.60 -1.41 1.74
CA SER A 113 17.61 -0.81 0.84
C SER A 113 17.51 -1.61 -0.45
N MET A 114 16.30 -1.88 -0.91
CA MET A 114 16.00 -2.67 -2.10
C MET A 114 14.78 -2.11 -2.84
N ALA A 115 14.68 -2.43 -4.14
CA ALA A 115 13.51 -2.08 -4.94
C ALA A 115 12.66 -3.31 -5.26
N LEU A 116 11.34 -3.15 -5.13
CA LEU A 116 10.38 -4.21 -5.50
C LEU A 116 10.50 -4.57 -6.99
N SER A 117 10.65 -3.57 -7.87
CA SER A 117 10.78 -3.78 -9.32
C SER A 117 11.99 -4.62 -9.74
N THR A 118 13.01 -4.74 -8.90
CA THR A 118 14.24 -5.48 -9.18
C THR A 118 14.53 -6.62 -8.20
N ILE A 119 13.56 -6.95 -7.35
CA ILE A 119 13.73 -7.93 -6.28
C ILE A 119 14.14 -9.32 -6.80
N SER A 120 13.71 -9.70 -7.99
CA SER A 120 14.10 -10.96 -8.64
C SER A 120 15.62 -11.08 -8.90
N ASN A 121 16.31 -9.95 -9.00
CA ASN A 121 17.77 -9.91 -9.18
C ASN A 121 18.54 -10.19 -7.89
N LEU A 122 17.83 -10.20 -6.75
CA LEU A 122 18.41 -10.46 -5.42
C LEU A 122 18.19 -11.90 -4.96
N ARG A 123 17.87 -12.81 -5.87
CA ARG A 123 17.75 -14.24 -5.57
C ARG A 123 19.07 -14.75 -4.98
N GLY A 124 18.98 -15.39 -3.80
CA GLY A 124 20.17 -15.82 -3.04
C GLY A 124 20.71 -14.79 -2.04
N PHE A 125 20.16 -13.57 -2.00
CA PHE A 125 20.49 -12.64 -0.93
C PHE A 125 20.12 -13.24 0.44
N SER A 126 21.12 -13.35 1.32
CA SER A 126 20.88 -13.85 2.67
C SER A 126 20.55 -12.69 3.60
N ALA A 127 19.37 -12.75 4.19
CA ALA A 127 18.86 -11.79 5.16
C ALA A 127 18.27 -12.50 6.37
N GLU A 128 18.93 -13.54 6.85
CA GLU A 128 18.45 -14.37 7.96
C GLU A 128 18.31 -13.63 9.28
N ASP A 129 19.09 -12.58 9.45
CA ASP A 129 19.09 -11.67 10.61
C ASP A 129 18.04 -10.55 10.49
N VAL A 130 17.44 -10.32 9.33
CA VAL A 130 16.41 -9.31 9.11
C VAL A 130 15.09 -9.75 9.75
N THR A 131 14.54 -9.00 10.66
CA THR A 131 13.27 -9.29 11.35
C THR A 131 12.13 -8.35 10.99
N LEU A 132 12.45 -7.24 10.31
CA LEU A 132 11.46 -6.24 9.86
C LEU A 132 11.72 -5.84 8.41
N MET A 133 10.67 -5.91 7.60
CA MET A 133 10.61 -5.30 6.26
C MET A 133 9.76 -4.03 6.35
N ILE A 134 10.31 -2.89 5.98
CA ILE A 134 9.61 -1.60 5.89
C ILE A 134 9.40 -1.32 4.41
N PHE A 135 8.18 -1.45 3.92
CA PHE A 135 7.83 -1.11 2.54
C PHE A 135 7.21 0.29 2.51
N ASP A 136 8.04 1.28 2.24
CA ASP A 136 7.64 2.68 2.24
C ASP A 136 7.05 3.08 0.88
N GLU A 137 5.95 3.84 0.91
CA GLU A 137 5.16 4.24 -0.26
C GLU A 137 4.69 3.05 -1.12
N PHE A 138 4.14 2.00 -0.46
CA PHE A 138 3.68 0.81 -1.17
C PHE A 138 2.48 1.05 -2.09
N ILE A 139 1.67 2.08 -1.85
CA ILE A 139 0.61 2.53 -2.76
C ILE A 139 1.19 3.66 -3.62
N PRO A 140 1.23 3.49 -4.96
CA PRO A 140 1.72 4.54 -5.86
C PRO A 140 0.83 5.77 -5.85
N GLU A 141 1.40 6.92 -6.16
CA GLU A 141 0.62 8.09 -6.51
C GLU A 141 0.02 7.94 -7.91
N ARG A 142 -1.10 8.64 -8.21
CA ARG A 142 -1.83 8.51 -9.48
C ARG A 142 -0.97 8.72 -10.75
N HIS A 143 0.09 9.53 -10.66
CA HIS A 143 1.00 9.80 -11.78
C HIS A 143 2.12 8.76 -11.93
N GLU A 144 2.27 7.86 -10.96
CA GLU A 144 3.30 6.81 -11.01
C GLU A 144 2.83 5.60 -11.83
N ARG A 145 3.77 5.01 -12.55
CA ARG A 145 3.47 3.81 -13.34
C ARG A 145 3.28 2.58 -12.44
N PRO A 146 2.26 1.76 -12.70
CA PRO A 146 2.11 0.48 -12.03
C PRO A 146 3.30 -0.45 -12.28
N ILE A 147 3.66 -1.24 -11.28
CA ILE A 147 4.60 -2.35 -11.44
C ILE A 147 3.81 -3.58 -11.90
N LYS A 148 4.29 -4.26 -12.93
CA LYS A 148 3.64 -5.49 -13.41
C LYS A 148 3.64 -6.55 -12.30
N ALA A 149 2.47 -7.12 -12.01
CA ALA A 149 2.27 -8.12 -10.96
C ALA A 149 2.83 -7.69 -9.58
N GLU A 150 2.57 -6.44 -9.17
CA GLU A 150 3.15 -5.82 -7.97
C GLU A 150 2.91 -6.62 -6.69
N ALA A 151 1.68 -7.13 -6.49
CA ALA A 151 1.36 -7.97 -5.32
C ALA A 151 2.20 -9.25 -5.29
N ALA A 152 2.28 -9.96 -6.43
CA ALA A 152 3.10 -11.17 -6.52
C ALA A 152 4.59 -10.89 -6.28
N ALA A 153 5.10 -9.75 -6.79
CA ALA A 153 6.47 -9.33 -6.53
C ALA A 153 6.70 -9.08 -5.03
N PHE A 154 5.76 -8.43 -4.34
CA PHE A 154 5.83 -8.20 -2.90
C PHE A 154 5.82 -9.51 -2.09
N PHE A 155 4.90 -10.44 -2.38
CA PHE A 155 4.84 -11.71 -1.66
C PHE A 155 6.08 -12.58 -1.91
N ASN A 156 6.60 -12.58 -3.12
CA ASN A 156 7.88 -13.25 -3.44
C ASN A 156 9.07 -12.61 -2.68
N ALA A 157 9.07 -11.27 -2.54
CA ALA A 157 10.08 -10.59 -1.73
C ALA A 157 9.99 -10.98 -0.26
N TYR A 158 8.77 -10.97 0.29
CA TYR A 158 8.52 -11.40 1.66
C TYR A 158 8.99 -12.83 1.89
N GLU A 159 8.59 -13.77 1.05
CA GLU A 159 8.98 -15.18 1.19
C GLU A 159 10.49 -15.39 1.06
N THR A 160 11.15 -14.66 0.15
CA THR A 160 12.61 -14.71 -0.03
C THR A 160 13.35 -14.31 1.25
N ILE A 161 12.85 -13.35 2.01
CA ILE A 161 13.47 -12.87 3.24
C ILE A 161 13.01 -13.70 4.45
N ASN A 162 11.73 -14.09 4.49
CA ASN A 162 11.15 -14.90 5.57
C ASN A 162 11.71 -16.33 5.65
N ARG A 163 11.99 -16.97 4.50
CA ARG A 163 12.69 -18.28 4.40
C ARG A 163 12.21 -19.37 5.35
N ASN A 164 10.93 -19.66 5.37
CA ASN A 164 10.38 -20.76 6.19
C ASN A 164 10.67 -20.64 7.71
N ARG A 165 10.79 -19.43 8.26
CA ARG A 165 11.09 -19.19 9.68
C ARG A 165 10.12 -19.95 10.59
N GLU A 166 8.83 -19.90 10.29
CA GLU A 166 7.79 -20.55 11.10
C GLU A 166 7.98 -22.05 11.13
N LEU A 167 8.41 -22.67 10.02
CA LEU A 167 8.74 -24.11 9.98
C LEU A 167 9.96 -24.45 10.84
N GLN A 168 10.80 -23.48 11.14
CA GLN A 168 11.97 -23.59 12.02
C GLN A 168 11.68 -23.18 13.46
N GLY A 169 10.41 -22.93 13.81
CA GLY A 169 10.01 -22.47 15.15
C GLY A 169 10.43 -21.02 15.47
N ARG A 170 10.77 -20.23 14.43
CA ARG A 170 11.14 -18.81 14.57
C ARG A 170 9.92 -17.92 14.29
N SER A 171 9.88 -16.73 14.88
CA SER A 171 8.85 -15.74 14.53
C SER A 171 8.91 -15.36 13.06
N PRO A 172 7.75 -15.16 12.38
CA PRO A 172 7.72 -14.67 11.02
C PRO A 172 8.35 -13.29 10.89
N LEU A 173 8.81 -12.96 9.69
CA LEU A 173 9.19 -11.61 9.32
C LEU A 173 7.98 -10.67 9.52
N GLN A 174 8.14 -9.54 10.16
CA GLN A 174 7.12 -8.50 10.13
C GLN A 174 7.31 -7.62 8.90
N ALA A 175 6.25 -7.44 8.12
CA ALA A 175 6.21 -6.50 7.00
C ALA A 175 5.34 -5.31 7.38
N LEU A 176 5.96 -4.14 7.49
CA LEU A 176 5.32 -2.85 7.77
C LEU A 176 5.21 -2.08 6.45
N LEU A 177 4.00 -2.00 5.92
CA LEU A 177 3.69 -1.33 4.67
C LEU A 177 3.16 0.07 4.97
N LEU A 178 3.87 1.10 4.53
CA LEU A 178 3.55 2.51 4.78
C LEU A 178 3.08 3.19 3.50
N SER A 179 2.00 3.96 3.56
CA SER A 179 1.54 4.76 2.42
C SER A 179 1.03 6.13 2.83
N ASN A 180 1.24 7.09 1.93
CA ASN A 180 0.64 8.43 1.95
C ASN A 180 -0.63 8.49 1.08
N SER A 181 -0.84 7.50 0.22
CA SER A 181 -1.99 7.37 -0.66
C SER A 181 -2.96 6.35 -0.11
N ASN A 182 -4.23 6.48 -0.49
CA ASN A 182 -5.36 5.68 -0.03
C ASN A 182 -6.10 5.05 -1.20
N ASP A 183 -5.37 4.59 -2.21
CA ASP A 183 -5.98 3.82 -3.28
C ASP A 183 -6.28 2.39 -2.80
N ALA A 184 -7.55 2.13 -2.50
CA ALA A 184 -8.01 0.79 -2.14
C ALA A 184 -7.92 -0.21 -3.31
N GLY A 185 -7.79 0.27 -4.55
CA GLY A 185 -7.52 -0.55 -5.74
C GLY A 185 -6.08 -1.04 -5.84
N ASN A 186 -5.23 -0.75 -4.86
CA ASN A 186 -3.86 -1.25 -4.83
C ASN A 186 -3.83 -2.79 -4.93
N PRO A 187 -2.96 -3.37 -5.78
CA PRO A 187 -2.88 -4.81 -5.98
C PRO A 187 -2.67 -5.63 -4.70
N ILE A 188 -1.94 -5.10 -3.71
CA ILE A 188 -1.70 -5.80 -2.43
C ILE A 188 -2.99 -5.88 -1.61
N PHE A 189 -3.77 -4.78 -1.53
CA PHE A 189 -5.09 -4.81 -0.88
C PHE A 189 -6.05 -5.79 -1.55
N THR A 190 -6.05 -5.82 -2.88
CA THR A 190 -6.89 -6.72 -3.67
C THR A 190 -6.52 -8.17 -3.42
N GLU A 191 -5.24 -8.53 -3.54
CA GLU A 191 -4.76 -9.90 -3.36
C GLU A 191 -4.96 -10.40 -1.91
N MET A 192 -4.77 -9.52 -0.93
CA MET A 192 -5.05 -9.82 0.47
C MET A 192 -6.54 -9.75 0.82
N LYS A 193 -7.44 -9.45 -0.13
CA LYS A 193 -8.90 -9.33 0.07
C LYS A 193 -9.27 -8.38 1.21
N LEU A 194 -8.64 -7.21 1.26
CA LEU A 194 -8.80 -6.24 2.35
C LEU A 194 -9.78 -5.09 2.03
N ILE A 195 -10.21 -4.96 0.78
CA ILE A 195 -11.01 -3.82 0.30
C ILE A 195 -12.28 -3.66 1.13
N SER A 196 -13.11 -4.70 1.21
CA SER A 196 -14.37 -4.66 2.00
C SER A 196 -14.13 -4.41 3.48
N LYS A 197 -12.98 -4.85 4.02
CA LYS A 197 -12.59 -4.59 5.41
C LYS A 197 -12.29 -3.12 5.63
N VAL A 198 -11.53 -2.50 4.73
CA VAL A 198 -11.18 -1.07 4.78
C VAL A 198 -12.43 -0.21 4.67
N GLU A 199 -13.35 -0.53 3.75
CA GLU A 199 -14.64 0.15 3.64
C GLU A 199 -15.47 0.07 4.92
N MET A 200 -15.54 -1.12 5.52
CA MET A 200 -16.25 -1.30 6.79
C MET A 200 -15.61 -0.48 7.91
N MET A 201 -14.27 -0.42 7.96
CA MET A 201 -13.55 0.43 8.92
C MET A 201 -13.91 1.89 8.73
N LYS A 202 -13.90 2.40 7.50
CA LYS A 202 -14.29 3.78 7.15
C LYS A 202 -15.73 4.07 7.59
N LYS A 203 -16.68 3.24 7.21
CA LYS A 203 -18.11 3.38 7.58
C LYS A 203 -18.34 3.42 9.10
N LYS A 204 -17.50 2.72 9.87
CA LYS A 204 -17.59 2.65 11.34
C LYS A 204 -16.68 3.67 12.06
N GLY A 205 -15.91 4.48 11.34
CA GLY A 205 -14.92 5.38 11.94
C GLY A 205 -13.81 4.63 12.72
N GLN A 206 -13.51 3.41 12.32
CA GLN A 206 -12.46 2.59 12.96
C GLN A 206 -11.09 2.93 12.39
N ILE A 207 -10.16 3.33 13.25
CA ILE A 207 -8.80 3.70 12.85
C ILE A 207 -7.82 2.51 12.80
N TYR A 208 -8.20 1.35 13.31
CA TYR A 208 -7.41 0.11 13.14
C TYR A 208 -8.31 -1.12 13.18
N SER A 209 -7.81 -2.21 12.59
CA SER A 209 -8.38 -3.55 12.66
C SER A 209 -7.27 -4.58 12.73
N LEU A 210 -7.39 -5.54 13.63
CA LEU A 210 -6.43 -6.63 13.83
C LEU A 210 -7.13 -7.95 13.52
N ASP A 211 -6.54 -8.72 12.63
CA ASP A 211 -6.99 -10.07 12.24
C ASP A 211 -5.84 -11.03 12.59
N TYR A 212 -5.92 -11.62 13.77
CA TYR A 212 -4.89 -12.53 14.26
C TYR A 212 -4.89 -13.87 13.55
N ASP A 213 -6.04 -14.31 13.04
CA ASP A 213 -6.16 -15.58 12.29
C ASP A 213 -5.42 -15.50 10.95
N ARG A 214 -5.49 -14.36 10.29
CA ARG A 214 -4.81 -14.08 9.02
C ARG A 214 -3.44 -13.40 9.20
N GLY A 215 -3.09 -12.99 10.39
CA GLY A 215 -1.84 -12.28 10.67
C GLY A 215 -1.79 -10.87 10.08
N ILE A 216 -2.91 -10.14 9.98
CA ILE A 216 -3.01 -8.85 9.31
C ILE A 216 -3.49 -7.75 10.27
N GLY A 217 -2.75 -6.65 10.35
CA GLY A 217 -3.16 -5.40 10.99
C GLY A 217 -3.32 -4.28 9.96
N ILE A 218 -4.45 -3.57 10.00
CA ILE A 218 -4.72 -2.41 9.14
C ILE A 218 -4.86 -1.19 10.05
N PHE A 219 -4.17 -0.11 9.72
CA PHE A 219 -4.14 1.14 10.47
C PHE A 219 -4.42 2.31 9.52
N MET A 220 -5.47 3.07 9.82
CA MET A 220 -5.89 4.23 9.06
C MET A 220 -5.61 5.47 9.91
N LEU A 221 -4.57 6.23 9.54
CA LEU A 221 -4.10 7.37 10.33
C LEU A 221 -4.90 8.64 9.99
N ASP A 222 -6.19 8.59 10.27
CA ASP A 222 -7.10 9.71 10.01
C ASP A 222 -7.10 10.70 11.17
N ASN A 223 -7.36 11.98 10.85
CA ASN A 223 -7.63 13.03 11.83
C ASN A 223 -6.54 13.23 12.91
N SER A 224 -5.26 13.03 12.59
CA SER A 224 -4.19 13.37 13.53
C SER A 224 -4.18 14.88 13.84
N ARG A 225 -3.67 15.26 15.04
CA ARG A 225 -3.44 16.69 15.36
C ARG A 225 -2.53 17.36 14.33
N ILE A 226 -1.56 16.61 13.79
CA ILE A 226 -0.63 17.10 12.76
C ILE A 226 -1.35 17.37 11.45
N SER A 227 -2.27 16.49 11.01
CA SER A 227 -3.07 16.73 9.80
C SER A 227 -3.90 18.01 9.94
N LYS A 228 -4.51 18.25 11.11
CA LYS A 228 -5.27 19.49 11.39
C LYS A 228 -4.37 20.73 11.38
N ALA A 229 -3.19 20.65 12.00
CA ALA A 229 -2.23 21.77 12.01
C ALA A 229 -1.72 22.09 10.60
N LYS A 230 -1.55 21.08 9.75
CA LYS A 230 -1.14 21.25 8.36
C LYS A 230 -2.16 21.99 7.50
N ALA A 231 -3.46 21.79 7.75
CA ALA A 231 -4.51 22.52 7.04
C ALA A 231 -4.32 24.05 7.11
N GLU A 232 -3.68 24.55 8.18
CA GLU A 232 -3.38 25.95 8.39
C GLU A 232 -2.11 26.45 7.66
N THR A 233 -1.37 25.59 6.97
CA THR A 233 -0.16 25.98 6.24
C THR A 233 -0.47 26.56 4.86
N ALA A 234 0.48 27.29 4.27
CA ALA A 234 0.29 28.03 3.02
C ALA A 234 -0.20 27.15 1.86
N LEU A 235 0.37 25.94 1.70
CA LEU A 235 -0.03 25.02 0.63
C LEU A 235 -1.50 24.62 0.75
N TYR A 236 -1.93 24.18 1.92
CA TYR A 236 -3.29 23.69 2.12
C TYR A 236 -4.32 24.81 2.13
N LYS A 237 -3.96 26.01 2.63
CA LYS A 237 -4.81 27.21 2.46
C LYS A 237 -4.99 27.58 0.98
N ALA A 238 -3.94 27.45 0.16
CA ALA A 238 -4.02 27.72 -1.26
C ALA A 238 -4.81 26.65 -2.05
N THR A 239 -4.89 25.44 -1.54
CA THR A 239 -5.60 24.30 -2.16
C THR A 239 -6.89 23.92 -1.44
N ALA A 240 -7.39 24.77 -0.57
CA ALA A 240 -8.59 24.50 0.23
C ALA A 240 -9.80 24.11 -0.65
N GLY A 241 -10.46 23.00 -0.29
CA GLY A 241 -11.57 22.41 -1.05
C GLY A 241 -11.17 21.69 -2.33
N SER A 242 -9.87 21.47 -2.57
CA SER A 242 -9.39 20.68 -3.70
C SER A 242 -9.29 19.19 -3.35
N GLU A 243 -9.38 18.34 -4.39
CA GLU A 243 -9.13 16.88 -4.27
C GLU A 243 -7.74 16.58 -3.66
N PHE A 244 -6.76 17.45 -3.91
CA PHE A 244 -5.43 17.34 -3.31
C PHE A 244 -5.46 17.50 -1.79
N GLU A 245 -6.19 18.47 -1.26
CA GLU A 245 -6.32 18.69 0.18
C GLU A 245 -7.01 17.49 0.85
N GLU A 246 -8.13 17.04 0.29
CA GLU A 246 -8.89 15.91 0.79
C GLU A 246 -8.02 14.64 0.87
N MET A 247 -7.28 14.35 -0.19
CA MET A 247 -6.38 13.21 -0.24
C MET A 247 -5.20 13.35 0.73
N ALA A 248 -4.59 14.53 0.82
CA ALA A 248 -3.35 14.73 1.56
C ALA A 248 -3.55 14.94 3.06
N LEU A 249 -4.67 15.50 3.50
CA LEU A 249 -4.98 15.77 4.90
C LEU A 249 -5.98 14.80 5.51
N MET A 250 -7.08 14.51 4.78
CA MET A 250 -8.19 13.72 5.32
C MET A 250 -8.02 12.23 5.12
N ASN A 251 -7.00 11.82 4.37
CA ASN A 251 -6.74 10.41 4.09
C ASN A 251 -7.98 9.72 3.47
N GLU A 252 -8.78 10.47 2.71
CA GLU A 252 -9.95 9.89 2.10
C GLU A 252 -9.53 8.96 0.98
N PHE A 253 -9.91 7.69 1.10
CA PHE A 253 -9.87 6.77 -0.02
C PHE A 253 -10.64 7.37 -1.17
N GLN A 254 -10.13 7.21 -2.38
CA GLN A 254 -10.82 7.56 -3.61
C GLN A 254 -12.30 7.18 -3.45
N GLU A 255 -13.20 8.14 -3.59
CA GLU A 255 -14.62 7.87 -3.41
C GLU A 255 -15.01 6.74 -4.37
N PHE A 256 -15.25 5.57 -3.80
CA PHE A 256 -16.14 4.65 -4.46
C PHE A 256 -17.46 5.39 -4.63
N LYS A 257 -18.11 5.23 -5.75
CA LYS A 257 -19.50 5.67 -5.86
C LYS A 257 -20.33 4.78 -4.94
N THR A 258 -20.19 5.00 -3.63
CA THR A 258 -20.83 4.19 -2.58
C THR A 258 -22.31 4.03 -2.79
N ASP A 259 -22.95 4.99 -3.46
CA ASP A 259 -24.35 4.94 -3.86
C ASP A 259 -24.64 3.85 -4.90
N LEU A 260 -23.61 3.42 -5.66
CA LEU A 260 -23.71 2.34 -6.64
C LEU A 260 -23.37 0.97 -6.04
N ILE A 261 -22.76 0.92 -4.84
CA ILE A 261 -22.41 -0.33 -4.15
C ILE A 261 -23.56 -0.73 -3.25
N LYS A 262 -24.35 -1.66 -3.72
CA LYS A 262 -25.47 -2.21 -2.94
C LYS A 262 -25.85 -3.61 -3.44
N PRO A 263 -26.18 -4.53 -2.53
CA PRO A 263 -26.73 -5.82 -2.93
C PRO A 263 -28.01 -5.64 -3.72
N MET A 264 -28.13 -6.34 -4.84
CA MET A 264 -29.31 -6.32 -5.69
C MET A 264 -29.94 -7.73 -5.74
N PRO A 265 -31.26 -7.84 -5.88
CA PRO A 265 -31.93 -9.12 -5.96
C PRO A 265 -31.63 -9.81 -7.31
N ILE A 266 -30.61 -10.65 -7.32
CA ILE A 266 -30.03 -11.24 -8.54
C ILE A 266 -31.07 -11.97 -9.41
N LYS A 267 -32.16 -12.46 -8.83
CA LYS A 267 -33.29 -13.09 -9.54
C LYS A 267 -33.98 -12.16 -10.55
N GLU A 268 -33.84 -10.86 -10.40
CA GLU A 268 -34.39 -9.86 -11.31
C GLU A 268 -33.47 -9.51 -12.47
N TYR A 269 -32.27 -10.15 -12.52
CA TYR A 269 -31.23 -9.89 -13.49
C TYR A 269 -30.95 -11.12 -14.36
N ILE A 270 -30.45 -10.86 -15.56
CA ILE A 270 -30.00 -11.86 -16.54
C ILE A 270 -28.50 -11.64 -16.76
N PRO A 271 -27.65 -12.68 -16.66
CA PRO A 271 -26.23 -12.56 -16.96
C PRO A 271 -26.02 -12.21 -18.44
N ILE A 272 -25.09 -11.30 -18.73
CA ILE A 272 -24.80 -10.85 -20.09
C ILE A 272 -23.37 -11.12 -20.52
N CYS A 273 -22.41 -10.86 -19.64
CA CYS A 273 -21.01 -11.22 -19.89
C CYS A 273 -20.25 -11.43 -18.60
N HIS A 274 -19.21 -12.26 -18.68
CA HIS A 274 -18.20 -12.46 -17.64
C HIS A 274 -16.84 -12.04 -18.22
N VAL A 275 -16.09 -11.24 -17.49
CA VAL A 275 -14.75 -10.83 -17.89
C VAL A 275 -13.80 -10.94 -16.70
N GLY A 276 -12.75 -11.74 -16.85
CA GLY A 276 -11.79 -11.99 -15.78
C GLY A 276 -12.45 -12.54 -14.51
N GLU A 277 -12.63 -11.70 -13.50
CA GLU A 277 -13.14 -12.06 -12.19
C GLU A 277 -14.57 -11.55 -11.93
N ILE A 278 -15.18 -10.82 -12.87
CA ILE A 278 -16.48 -10.17 -12.65
C ILE A 278 -17.49 -10.54 -13.73
N THR A 279 -18.75 -10.65 -13.32
CA THR A 279 -19.90 -10.93 -14.19
C THR A 279 -20.84 -9.73 -14.19
N PHE A 280 -21.31 -9.36 -15.38
CA PHE A 280 -22.31 -8.33 -15.55
C PHE A 280 -23.68 -8.92 -15.82
N PHE A 281 -24.67 -8.31 -15.22
CA PHE A 281 -26.05 -8.71 -15.30
C PHE A 281 -26.89 -7.51 -15.75
N LYS A 282 -27.91 -7.74 -16.58
CA LYS A 282 -28.88 -6.75 -17.00
C LYS A 282 -30.20 -7.00 -16.30
N HIS A 283 -30.79 -5.98 -15.71
CA HIS A 283 -32.12 -6.08 -15.11
C HIS A 283 -33.19 -6.39 -16.18
N LYS A 284 -34.16 -7.23 -15.85
CA LYS A 284 -35.19 -7.73 -16.77
C LYS A 284 -36.07 -6.64 -17.34
N SER A 285 -36.28 -5.51 -16.62
CA SER A 285 -37.28 -4.49 -17.01
C SER A 285 -36.85 -3.02 -16.86
N ASN A 286 -35.95 -2.65 -15.92
CA ASN A 286 -35.76 -1.24 -15.56
C ASN A 286 -34.54 -0.57 -16.21
N GLY A 287 -33.79 -1.29 -17.07
CA GLY A 287 -32.64 -0.74 -17.80
C GLY A 287 -31.40 -0.48 -16.95
N THR A 288 -31.32 -1.07 -15.75
CA THR A 288 -30.13 -1.04 -14.91
C THR A 288 -29.27 -2.28 -15.11
N TYR A 289 -28.01 -2.20 -14.65
CA TYR A 289 -27.03 -3.27 -14.69
C TYR A 289 -26.49 -3.54 -13.29
N TYR A 290 -25.96 -4.73 -13.11
CA TYR A 290 -25.33 -5.16 -11.87
C TYR A 290 -24.03 -5.89 -12.16
N CYS A 291 -23.02 -5.65 -11.36
CA CYS A 291 -21.71 -6.29 -11.44
C CYS A 291 -21.42 -7.03 -10.14
N SER A 292 -20.98 -8.27 -10.25
CA SER A 292 -20.71 -9.16 -9.12
C SER A 292 -19.54 -10.08 -9.45
N THR A 293 -18.85 -10.58 -8.44
CA THR A 293 -17.85 -11.65 -8.58
C THR A 293 -18.48 -13.04 -8.77
N MET A 294 -19.78 -13.16 -8.57
CA MET A 294 -20.50 -14.42 -8.78
C MET A 294 -20.66 -14.72 -10.27
N LEU A 295 -20.39 -15.97 -10.67
CA LEU A 295 -20.63 -16.47 -12.00
C LEU A 295 -21.80 -17.46 -11.97
N PHE A 296 -22.88 -17.17 -12.67
CA PHE A 296 -23.98 -18.11 -12.91
C PHE A 296 -24.69 -17.82 -14.24
N GLY A 297 -25.44 -18.81 -14.73
CA GLY A 297 -26.09 -18.75 -16.03
C GLY A 297 -25.10 -18.99 -17.17
N ASP A 298 -25.40 -18.45 -18.34
CA ASP A 298 -24.60 -18.63 -19.56
C ASP A 298 -24.25 -17.25 -20.17
N PRO A 299 -23.35 -16.48 -19.53
CA PRO A 299 -22.89 -15.20 -20.06
C PRO A 299 -21.84 -15.40 -21.16
N ASP A 300 -21.64 -14.41 -22.00
CA ASP A 300 -20.46 -14.34 -22.89
C ASP A 300 -19.18 -14.33 -22.05
N MET A 301 -18.21 -15.17 -22.37
CA MET A 301 -16.99 -15.35 -21.60
C MET A 301 -15.80 -14.62 -22.22
N TYR A 302 -15.07 -13.84 -21.39
CA TYR A 302 -13.84 -13.13 -21.74
C TYR A 302 -12.79 -13.33 -20.67
N GLY A 303 -11.53 -13.52 -21.09
CA GLY A 303 -10.38 -13.49 -20.15
C GLY A 303 -10.04 -12.07 -19.69
N ALA A 304 -9.02 -11.98 -18.82
CA ALA A 304 -8.47 -10.70 -18.37
C ALA A 304 -7.20 -10.29 -19.16
N ASP A 305 -6.87 -10.98 -20.26
CA ASP A 305 -5.78 -10.59 -21.12
C ASP A 305 -6.16 -9.41 -22.03
N GLU A 306 -5.16 -8.71 -22.56
CA GLU A 306 -5.36 -7.49 -23.35
C GLU A 306 -6.28 -7.66 -24.57
N ASN A 307 -6.23 -8.82 -25.25
CA ASN A 307 -7.02 -9.09 -26.43
C ASN A 307 -8.49 -9.30 -26.07
N ASP A 308 -8.75 -10.08 -25.02
CA ASP A 308 -10.11 -10.35 -24.55
C ASP A 308 -10.73 -9.08 -23.93
N LEU A 309 -9.97 -8.28 -23.20
CA LEU A 309 -10.43 -6.98 -22.70
C LEU A 309 -10.81 -6.03 -23.84
N LYS A 310 -10.03 -5.96 -24.92
CA LYS A 310 -10.37 -5.17 -26.11
C LYS A 310 -11.64 -5.68 -26.81
N ARG A 311 -11.83 -7.01 -26.90
CA ARG A 311 -13.04 -7.63 -27.48
C ARG A 311 -14.27 -7.34 -26.64
N TRP A 312 -14.15 -7.52 -25.31
CA TRP A 312 -15.20 -7.20 -24.35
C TRP A 312 -15.59 -5.73 -24.44
N TYR A 313 -14.64 -4.80 -24.37
CA TYR A 313 -14.90 -3.37 -24.39
C TYR A 313 -15.61 -2.94 -25.68
N ARG A 314 -15.23 -3.48 -26.83
CA ARG A 314 -15.92 -3.18 -28.11
C ARG A 314 -17.40 -3.55 -28.10
N LYS A 315 -17.76 -4.64 -27.43
CA LYS A 315 -19.15 -5.13 -27.40
C LYS A 315 -19.95 -4.52 -26.24
N TYR A 316 -19.31 -4.26 -25.11
CA TYR A 316 -19.96 -3.89 -23.85
C TYR A 316 -19.59 -2.50 -23.32
N ASN A 317 -19.04 -1.58 -24.15
CA ASN A 317 -18.69 -0.21 -23.76
C ASN A 317 -19.88 0.59 -23.18
N TYR A 318 -21.10 0.21 -23.48
CA TYR A 318 -22.31 0.82 -22.91
C TYR A 318 -22.40 0.60 -21.38
N LEU A 319 -21.72 -0.39 -20.81
CA LEU A 319 -21.62 -0.58 -19.37
C LEU A 319 -20.89 0.59 -18.71
N TRP A 320 -19.84 1.12 -19.38
CA TRP A 320 -19.20 2.35 -18.95
C TRP A 320 -20.15 3.55 -18.97
N THR A 321 -20.93 3.66 -20.03
CA THR A 321 -21.97 4.70 -20.11
C THR A 321 -23.04 4.52 -19.04
N ALA A 322 -23.40 3.30 -18.70
CA ALA A 322 -24.34 3.00 -17.62
C ALA A 322 -23.75 3.38 -16.25
N TYR A 323 -22.45 3.11 -16.02
CA TYR A 323 -21.73 3.52 -14.82
C TYR A 323 -21.71 5.04 -14.64
N MET A 324 -21.35 5.77 -15.70
CA MET A 324 -21.34 7.24 -15.69
C MET A 324 -22.73 7.86 -15.45
N ARG A 325 -23.80 7.13 -15.79
CA ARG A 325 -25.20 7.55 -15.57
C ARG A 325 -25.82 7.00 -14.29
N ASN A 326 -25.01 6.42 -13.37
CA ASN A 326 -25.43 5.80 -12.13
C ASN A 326 -26.49 4.67 -12.32
N LYS A 327 -26.36 3.91 -13.42
CA LYS A 327 -27.23 2.77 -13.77
C LYS A 327 -26.53 1.41 -13.71
N LEU A 328 -25.24 1.36 -13.38
CA LEU A 328 -24.49 0.14 -13.10
C LEU A 328 -24.24 0.08 -11.60
N PHE A 329 -24.78 -0.94 -10.94
CA PHE A 329 -24.61 -1.19 -9.53
C PHE A 329 -23.60 -2.32 -9.32
N PHE A 330 -22.94 -2.32 -8.15
CA PHE A 330 -21.90 -3.27 -7.79
C PHE A 330 -22.30 -4.02 -6.52
N GLU A 331 -21.92 -5.29 -6.44
CA GLU A 331 -22.12 -6.11 -5.24
C GLU A 331 -21.31 -5.54 -4.07
N ASP A 332 -20.08 -5.17 -4.35
CA ASP A 332 -19.11 -4.62 -3.41
C ASP A 332 -18.09 -3.70 -4.14
N ALA A 333 -17.22 -3.05 -3.38
CA ALA A 333 -16.18 -2.22 -3.95
C ALA A 333 -15.14 -3.01 -4.75
N THR A 334 -14.94 -4.28 -4.44
CA THR A 334 -14.02 -5.14 -5.21
C THR A 334 -14.46 -5.23 -6.66
N SER A 335 -15.74 -5.50 -6.90
CA SER A 335 -16.30 -5.58 -8.25
C SER A 335 -16.25 -4.22 -8.99
N GLU A 336 -16.43 -3.09 -8.30
CA GLU A 336 -16.27 -1.76 -8.88
C GLU A 336 -14.80 -1.47 -9.27
N ILE A 337 -13.86 -1.81 -8.41
CA ILE A 337 -12.41 -1.63 -8.67
C ILE A 337 -11.97 -2.44 -9.87
N ILE A 338 -12.37 -3.73 -9.92
CA ILE A 338 -12.04 -4.61 -11.05
C ILE A 338 -12.63 -4.05 -12.34
N PHE A 339 -13.87 -3.59 -12.31
CA PHE A 339 -14.51 -2.93 -13.45
C PHE A 339 -13.71 -1.73 -13.94
N ASN A 340 -13.36 -0.81 -13.04
CA ASN A 340 -12.58 0.39 -13.38
C ASN A 340 -11.20 0.03 -13.96
N LYS A 341 -10.55 -1.03 -13.45
CA LYS A 341 -9.29 -1.54 -13.99
C LYS A 341 -9.42 -2.09 -15.43
N TYR A 342 -10.55 -2.73 -15.77
CA TYR A 342 -10.77 -3.33 -17.09
C TYR A 342 -11.31 -2.34 -18.10
N ALA A 343 -11.96 -1.27 -17.66
CA ALA A 343 -12.58 -0.26 -18.49
C ALA A 343 -11.66 0.93 -18.85
N ASN A 344 -10.52 1.08 -18.16
CA ASN A 344 -9.46 2.06 -18.43
C ASN A 344 -8.27 1.42 -19.13
#